data_124659511bb1690852add3d7a5c5455c
#
_entry.id   124659511bb1690852add3d7a5c5455c
#
_cell.length_a   1.000
_cell.length_b   1.000
_cell.length_c   1.000
_cell.angle_alpha   90.00
_cell.angle_beta   90.00
_cell.angle_gamma   90.00
#
_symmetry.space_group_name_H-M   'P 1'
#
loop_
_entity.id
_entity.type
_entity.pdbx_description
1 polymer ?
#
loop_
_entity_poly.entity_id
_entity_poly.type
_entity_poly.pdbx_seq_one_letter_code
_entity_poly.pdbx_strand_id
1 'polypeptide(L)'
;MVELQSEFFIDYSSLDDFQRQLIDRKNNKSMVVMGSAGSGKSLIALHKAKQLASTGNSYTIVVYTKTLRKYFADGLNALGLSNVYHYHQWRNNKRHVKYMIVDECQDFSHDEIEEMRQYGDICFFFGDSAQSIMNFKDPKPQSVESTAMAIGVVPEQLYFNYRLTKSIAALAEKVGDVEDLIIKCKRDGEKPNLIQADNYNAQLDRIAETIKNRSLTSVGILMPLNMKCKGLLSVEYVKDYLLSKGITCEYNYTDSQETTMKLDFHSSNPKIMTWWCAKGLQFKDVFIPGCDQFNDNDKRTALYVAMTRCSERLYLGFCGQLSRFFPSKSSSIYNNSGTLNMI
;
A
#
# COMPACT_ATOMS: atom_id res chain seq x y z
N MET A 1 -1.53 -11.31 -19.89
CA MET A 1 -1.87 -12.19 -18.76
C MET A 1 -0.67 -12.65 -17.93
N VAL A 2 0.52 -12.83 -18.49
CA VAL A 2 1.71 -13.34 -17.76
C VAL A 2 2.38 -12.29 -16.85
N GLU A 3 2.35 -11.01 -17.21
CA GLU A 3 3.05 -9.94 -16.46
C GLU A 3 2.41 -9.60 -15.11
N LEU A 4 1.10 -9.64 -14.98
CA LEU A 4 0.40 -9.32 -13.72
C LEU A 4 0.51 -10.43 -12.67
N GLN A 5 0.65 -11.69 -13.09
CA GLN A 5 0.96 -12.78 -12.15
C GLN A 5 2.32 -12.57 -11.47
N SER A 6 3.30 -12.00 -12.18
CA SER A 6 4.64 -11.73 -11.66
C SER A 6 4.70 -10.56 -10.66
N GLU A 7 3.81 -9.56 -10.79
CA GLU A 7 3.76 -8.42 -9.86
C GLU A 7 3.03 -8.76 -8.55
N PHE A 8 2.05 -9.65 -8.60
CA PHE A 8 1.25 -10.04 -7.45
C PHE A 8 1.84 -11.22 -6.66
N PHE A 9 2.39 -12.19 -7.36
CA PHE A 9 2.91 -13.42 -6.77
C PHE A 9 4.31 -13.70 -7.26
N ILE A 10 5.30 -13.41 -6.44
CA ILE A 10 6.70 -13.75 -6.70
C ILE A 10 6.88 -15.25 -6.44
N ASP A 11 7.53 -15.93 -7.39
CA ASP A 11 7.80 -17.36 -7.26
C ASP A 11 8.63 -17.67 -6.00
N TYR A 12 8.34 -18.79 -5.36
CA TYR A 12 9.04 -19.24 -4.15
C TYR A 12 10.57 -19.27 -4.32
N SER A 13 11.06 -19.66 -5.48
CA SER A 13 12.49 -19.72 -5.80
C SER A 13 13.19 -18.35 -5.76
N SER A 14 12.44 -17.27 -5.96
CA SER A 14 12.94 -15.89 -5.95
C SER A 14 12.91 -15.21 -4.58
N LEU A 15 12.38 -15.89 -3.55
CA LEU A 15 12.34 -15.40 -2.19
C LEU A 15 13.70 -15.54 -1.49
N ASP A 16 13.95 -14.69 -0.48
CA ASP A 16 15.13 -14.86 0.37
C ASP A 16 15.00 -16.05 1.32
N ASP A 17 16.12 -16.46 1.92
CA ASP A 17 16.18 -17.62 2.80
C ASP A 17 15.26 -17.48 4.02
N PHE A 18 15.16 -16.29 4.60
CA PHE A 18 14.33 -16.06 5.77
C PHE A 18 12.84 -16.08 5.42
N GLN A 19 12.44 -15.48 4.29
CA GLN A 19 11.08 -15.58 3.76
C GLN A 19 10.70 -17.05 3.52
N ARG A 20 11.59 -17.83 2.88
CA ARG A 20 11.39 -19.27 2.68
C ARG A 20 11.25 -20.03 4.00
N GLN A 21 12.13 -19.77 4.98
CA GLN A 21 12.04 -20.40 6.32
C GLN A 21 10.69 -20.13 7.00
N LEU A 22 10.15 -18.90 6.88
CA LEU A 22 8.84 -18.57 7.44
C LEU A 22 7.71 -19.32 6.73
N ILE A 23 7.78 -19.45 5.41
CA ILE A 23 6.80 -20.20 4.62
C ILE A 23 6.87 -21.69 4.95
N ASP A 24 8.06 -22.27 5.06
CA ASP A 24 8.26 -23.71 5.29
C ASP A 24 8.06 -24.13 6.75
N ARG A 25 8.05 -23.15 7.66
CA ARG A 25 7.78 -23.42 9.08
C ARG A 25 6.47 -24.19 9.24
N LYS A 26 6.49 -25.27 10.04
CA LYS A 26 5.31 -26.08 10.35
C LYS A 26 4.16 -25.21 10.84
N ASN A 27 2.97 -25.43 10.29
CA ASN A 27 1.76 -24.69 10.60
C ASN A 27 1.06 -25.24 11.86
N ASN A 28 1.80 -25.42 12.96
CA ASN A 28 1.29 -26.00 14.20
C ASN A 28 1.18 -24.99 15.36
N LYS A 29 1.58 -23.74 15.14
CA LYS A 29 1.54 -22.65 16.11
C LYS A 29 1.22 -21.33 15.42
N SER A 30 0.54 -20.44 16.13
CA SER A 30 0.33 -19.07 15.69
C SER A 30 1.66 -18.33 15.55
N MET A 31 1.73 -17.33 14.66
CA MET A 31 2.91 -16.48 14.47
C MET A 31 2.51 -15.04 14.14
N VAL A 32 3.40 -14.13 14.45
CA VAL A 32 3.35 -12.73 14.03
C VAL A 32 4.60 -12.42 13.23
N VAL A 33 4.43 -11.81 12.07
CA VAL A 33 5.50 -11.40 11.17
C VAL A 33 5.46 -9.88 11.00
N MET A 34 6.53 -9.23 11.38
CA MET A 34 6.73 -7.79 11.28
C MET A 34 7.70 -7.46 10.14
N GLY A 35 7.57 -6.28 9.58
CA GLY A 35 8.55 -5.76 8.62
C GLY A 35 8.07 -4.47 7.95
N SER A 36 9.00 -3.68 7.44
CA SER A 36 8.68 -2.45 6.73
C SER A 36 7.84 -2.67 5.46
N ALA A 37 7.30 -1.58 4.89
CA ALA A 37 6.67 -1.62 3.58
C ALA A 37 7.59 -2.31 2.56
N GLY A 38 7.07 -3.29 1.81
CA GLY A 38 7.85 -3.98 0.77
C GLY A 38 8.80 -5.09 1.27
N SER A 39 8.70 -5.52 2.52
CA SER A 39 9.49 -6.63 3.06
C SER A 39 8.97 -8.04 2.68
N GLY A 40 7.79 -8.11 2.02
CA GLY A 40 7.22 -9.38 1.57
C GLY A 40 6.23 -10.04 2.52
N LYS A 41 5.72 -9.33 3.54
CA LYS A 41 4.70 -9.85 4.48
C LYS A 41 3.51 -10.50 3.78
N SER A 42 2.83 -9.72 2.92
CA SER A 42 1.65 -10.20 2.17
C SER A 42 1.99 -11.36 1.25
N LEU A 43 3.21 -11.39 0.72
CA LEU A 43 3.69 -12.49 -0.11
C LEU A 43 3.82 -13.78 0.69
N ILE A 44 4.38 -13.70 1.90
CA ILE A 44 4.46 -14.86 2.83
C ILE A 44 3.04 -15.33 3.20
N ALA A 45 2.12 -14.39 3.49
CA ALA A 45 0.72 -14.71 3.76
C ALA A 45 0.07 -15.52 2.63
N LEU A 46 0.32 -15.10 1.37
CA LEU A 46 -0.18 -15.78 0.17
C LEU A 46 0.43 -17.18 -0.04
N HIS A 47 1.75 -17.33 0.15
CA HIS A 47 2.40 -18.64 0.07
C HIS A 47 1.88 -19.58 1.16
N LYS A 48 1.64 -19.08 2.40
CA LYS A 48 0.99 -19.86 3.44
C LYS A 48 -0.42 -20.29 3.03
N ALA A 49 -1.24 -19.39 2.51
CA ALA A 49 -2.58 -19.72 2.03
C ALA A 49 -2.54 -20.81 0.93
N LYS A 50 -1.61 -20.69 -0.04
CA LYS A 50 -1.41 -21.69 -1.10
C LYS A 50 -1.04 -23.05 -0.52
N GLN A 51 -0.12 -23.09 0.44
CA GLN A 51 0.32 -24.31 1.12
C GLN A 51 -0.82 -24.97 1.90
N LEU A 52 -1.64 -24.17 2.61
CA LEU A 52 -2.80 -24.66 3.35
C LEU A 52 -3.87 -25.21 2.43
N ALA A 53 -4.17 -24.50 1.32
CA ALA A 53 -5.12 -24.96 0.31
C ALA A 53 -4.70 -26.28 -0.32
N SER A 54 -3.41 -26.44 -0.69
CA SER A 54 -2.89 -27.68 -1.31
C SER A 54 -2.97 -28.90 -0.40
N THR A 55 -3.00 -28.67 0.92
CA THR A 55 -3.15 -29.73 1.92
C THR A 55 -4.58 -29.92 2.43
N GLY A 56 -5.58 -29.31 1.77
CA GLY A 56 -7.01 -29.43 2.12
C GLY A 56 -7.40 -28.79 3.45
N ASN A 57 -6.56 -27.94 4.03
CA ASN A 57 -6.87 -27.27 5.29
C ASN A 57 -7.82 -26.08 5.08
N SER A 58 -8.77 -25.90 5.98
CA SER A 58 -9.63 -24.72 5.98
C SER A 58 -8.83 -23.49 6.43
N TYR A 59 -8.95 -22.39 5.66
CA TYR A 59 -8.31 -21.12 5.96
C TYR A 59 -9.19 -19.94 5.57
N THR A 60 -8.92 -18.79 6.17
CA THR A 60 -9.49 -17.49 5.81
C THR A 60 -8.42 -16.43 5.83
N ILE A 61 -8.39 -15.56 4.82
CA ILE A 61 -7.55 -14.36 4.79
C ILE A 61 -8.44 -13.16 5.11
N VAL A 62 -8.06 -12.37 6.11
CA VAL A 62 -8.74 -11.13 6.47
C VAL A 62 -7.80 -9.96 6.23
N VAL A 63 -8.29 -8.97 5.49
CA VAL A 63 -7.61 -7.71 5.22
C VAL A 63 -8.49 -6.53 5.65
N TYR A 64 -7.86 -5.36 5.89
CA TYR A 64 -8.61 -4.24 6.43
C TYR A 64 -9.47 -3.52 5.37
N THR A 65 -8.92 -3.22 4.19
CA THR A 65 -9.60 -2.38 3.20
C THR A 65 -10.29 -3.19 2.11
N LYS A 66 -11.41 -2.67 1.58
CA LYS A 66 -12.11 -3.26 0.42
C LYS A 66 -11.21 -3.28 -0.82
N THR A 67 -10.36 -2.26 -1.00
CA THR A 67 -9.43 -2.15 -2.12
C THR A 67 -8.37 -3.25 -2.07
N LEU A 68 -7.77 -3.47 -0.89
CA LEU A 68 -6.81 -4.54 -0.68
C LEU A 68 -7.45 -5.92 -0.88
N ARG A 69 -8.68 -6.11 -0.39
CA ARG A 69 -9.44 -7.34 -0.65
C ARG A 69 -9.65 -7.59 -2.15
N LYS A 70 -10.00 -6.55 -2.92
CA LYS A 70 -10.16 -6.66 -4.39
C LYS A 70 -8.83 -7.06 -5.04
N TYR A 71 -7.74 -6.39 -4.68
CA TYR A 71 -6.40 -6.69 -5.17
C TYR A 71 -5.99 -8.14 -4.88
N PHE A 72 -6.17 -8.59 -3.63
CA PHE A 72 -5.92 -9.98 -3.26
C PHE A 72 -6.81 -10.97 -4.03
N ALA A 73 -8.10 -10.67 -4.17
CA ALA A 73 -9.02 -11.55 -4.87
C ALA A 73 -8.65 -11.72 -6.35
N ASP A 74 -8.26 -10.64 -7.02
CA ASP A 74 -7.84 -10.68 -8.42
C ASP A 74 -6.57 -11.54 -8.59
N GLY A 75 -5.58 -11.37 -7.71
CA GLY A 75 -4.36 -12.19 -7.73
C GLY A 75 -4.58 -13.64 -7.27
N LEU A 76 -5.39 -13.87 -6.24
CA LEU A 76 -5.67 -15.21 -5.71
C LEU A 76 -6.47 -16.08 -6.70
N ASN A 77 -7.41 -15.49 -7.44
CA ASN A 77 -8.15 -16.20 -8.47
C ASN A 77 -7.22 -16.80 -9.53
N ALA A 78 -6.14 -16.10 -9.90
CA ALA A 78 -5.14 -16.60 -10.83
C ALA A 78 -4.34 -17.80 -10.26
N LEU A 79 -4.30 -17.96 -8.94
CA LEU A 79 -3.66 -19.08 -8.24
C LEU A 79 -4.64 -20.19 -7.85
N GLY A 80 -5.92 -20.08 -8.23
CA GLY A 80 -6.97 -20.99 -7.81
C GLY A 80 -7.31 -20.89 -6.32
N LEU A 81 -6.97 -19.78 -5.67
CA LEU A 81 -7.22 -19.53 -4.25
C LEU A 81 -8.45 -18.63 -4.07
N SER A 82 -9.13 -18.82 -2.94
CA SER A 82 -10.30 -18.04 -2.54
C SER A 82 -10.25 -17.73 -1.04
N ASN A 83 -11.36 -17.36 -0.42
CA ASN A 83 -11.50 -17.15 1.03
C ASN A 83 -10.73 -15.89 1.53
N VAL A 84 -10.73 -14.81 0.74
CA VAL A 84 -10.26 -13.49 1.15
C VAL A 84 -11.44 -12.55 1.40
N TYR A 85 -11.43 -11.92 2.54
CA TYR A 85 -12.48 -11.01 3.01
C TYR A 85 -11.90 -9.71 3.52
N HIS A 86 -12.59 -8.58 3.33
CA HIS A 86 -12.35 -7.42 4.18
C HIS A 86 -13.08 -7.63 5.51
N TYR A 87 -12.59 -7.04 6.60
CA TYR A 87 -13.01 -7.33 7.97
C TYR A 87 -14.52 -7.32 8.18
N HIS A 88 -15.25 -6.27 7.77
CA HIS A 88 -16.71 -6.21 7.97
C HIS A 88 -17.46 -7.29 7.18
N GLN A 89 -16.97 -7.70 6.01
CA GLN A 89 -17.56 -8.81 5.26
C GLN A 89 -17.33 -10.13 5.98
N TRP A 90 -16.13 -10.36 6.49
CA TRP A 90 -15.82 -11.54 7.31
C TRP A 90 -16.69 -11.55 8.56
N ARG A 91 -16.79 -10.44 9.29
CA ARG A 91 -17.56 -10.30 10.53
C ARG A 91 -19.04 -10.67 10.36
N ASN A 92 -19.63 -10.32 9.22
CA ASN A 92 -21.03 -10.65 8.90
C ASN A 92 -21.23 -12.13 8.52
N ASN A 93 -20.17 -12.87 8.17
CA ASN A 93 -20.21 -14.24 7.70
C ASN A 93 -19.15 -15.12 8.39
N LYS A 94 -18.96 -14.93 9.69
CA LYS A 94 -17.95 -15.64 10.46
C LYS A 94 -18.12 -17.15 10.34
N ARG A 95 -17.01 -17.82 10.05
CA ARG A 95 -16.91 -19.29 10.10
C ARG A 95 -15.63 -19.65 10.82
N HIS A 96 -15.71 -20.63 11.68
CA HIS A 96 -14.51 -21.16 12.31
C HIS A 96 -13.67 -21.90 11.27
N VAL A 97 -12.38 -21.64 11.25
CA VAL A 97 -11.42 -22.25 10.34
C VAL A 97 -10.20 -22.73 11.11
N LYS A 98 -9.49 -23.68 10.55
CA LYS A 98 -8.24 -24.13 11.17
C LYS A 98 -7.16 -23.04 11.15
N TYR A 99 -7.12 -22.23 10.09
CA TYR A 99 -6.12 -21.18 9.94
C TYR A 99 -6.74 -19.82 9.62
N MET A 100 -6.45 -18.84 10.47
CA MET A 100 -6.79 -17.43 10.25
C MET A 100 -5.54 -16.69 9.84
N ILE A 101 -5.54 -16.05 8.68
CA ILE A 101 -4.44 -15.22 8.15
C ILE A 101 -4.92 -13.78 8.14
N VAL A 102 -4.22 -12.89 8.83
CA VAL A 102 -4.58 -11.47 8.94
C VAL A 102 -3.44 -10.64 8.40
N ASP A 103 -3.67 -9.92 7.30
CA ASP A 103 -2.69 -8.98 6.75
C ASP A 103 -3.02 -7.55 7.17
N GLU A 104 -1.98 -6.69 7.29
CA GLU A 104 -2.06 -5.33 7.82
C GLU A 104 -2.67 -5.29 9.24
N CYS A 105 -2.25 -6.20 10.13
CA CYS A 105 -2.86 -6.39 11.45
C CYS A 105 -2.76 -5.14 12.35
N GLN A 106 -1.85 -4.20 12.09
CA GLN A 106 -1.75 -2.91 12.79
C GLN A 106 -2.93 -1.95 12.51
N ASP A 107 -3.88 -2.31 11.66
CA ASP A 107 -5.09 -1.51 11.42
C ASP A 107 -6.29 -1.95 12.25
N PHE A 108 -6.13 -3.05 12.97
CA PHE A 108 -7.19 -3.61 13.82
C PHE A 108 -7.01 -3.22 15.28
N SER A 109 -8.12 -3.01 15.97
CA SER A 109 -8.12 -2.82 17.42
C SER A 109 -7.87 -4.14 18.15
N HIS A 110 -7.63 -4.06 19.44
CA HIS A 110 -7.49 -5.24 20.31
C HIS A 110 -8.68 -6.18 20.18
N ASP A 111 -9.90 -5.65 20.29
CA ASP A 111 -11.12 -6.46 20.24
C ASP A 111 -11.33 -7.11 18.86
N GLU A 112 -10.97 -6.41 17.80
CA GLU A 112 -11.03 -6.97 16.43
C GLU A 112 -10.03 -8.12 16.24
N ILE A 113 -8.82 -8.02 16.81
CA ILE A 113 -7.83 -9.12 16.79
C ILE A 113 -8.31 -10.30 17.61
N GLU A 114 -8.81 -10.07 18.84
CA GLU A 114 -9.34 -11.14 19.69
C GLU A 114 -10.57 -11.83 19.08
N GLU A 115 -11.44 -11.06 18.40
CA GLU A 115 -12.56 -11.62 17.66
C GLU A 115 -12.07 -12.56 16.56
N MET A 116 -11.07 -12.18 15.77
CA MET A 116 -10.52 -13.05 14.73
C MET A 116 -9.85 -14.30 15.30
N ARG A 117 -9.16 -14.18 16.44
CA ARG A 117 -8.54 -15.32 17.14
C ARG A 117 -9.53 -16.39 17.57
N GLN A 118 -10.74 -16.00 17.99
CA GLN A 118 -11.79 -16.96 18.39
C GLN A 118 -12.30 -17.82 17.24
N TYR A 119 -12.05 -17.43 15.99
CA TYR A 119 -12.51 -18.13 14.79
C TYR A 119 -11.39 -18.85 14.02
N GLY A 120 -10.19 -18.93 14.57
CA GLY A 120 -9.07 -19.67 14.00
C GLY A 120 -8.33 -20.48 15.07
N ASP A 121 -8.11 -21.78 14.85
CA ASP A 121 -7.30 -22.59 15.77
C ASP A 121 -5.85 -22.09 15.81
N ILE A 122 -5.33 -21.66 14.66
CA ILE A 122 -3.98 -21.16 14.45
C ILE A 122 -4.09 -19.85 13.65
N CYS A 123 -3.43 -18.80 14.15
CA CYS A 123 -3.52 -17.46 13.55
C CYS A 123 -2.14 -16.98 13.08
N PHE A 124 -2.08 -16.47 11.84
CA PHE A 124 -0.91 -15.84 11.26
C PHE A 124 -1.19 -14.36 11.04
N PHE A 125 -0.49 -13.50 11.77
CA PHE A 125 -0.64 -12.05 11.70
C PHE A 125 0.56 -11.42 11.00
N PHE A 126 0.29 -10.53 10.05
CA PHE A 126 1.30 -9.80 9.29
C PHE A 126 1.06 -8.30 9.42
N GLY A 127 2.10 -7.52 9.74
CA GLY A 127 1.92 -6.10 9.93
C GLY A 127 3.19 -5.26 9.98
N ASP A 128 2.98 -3.92 10.03
CA ASP A 128 4.01 -2.90 10.12
C ASP A 128 3.49 -1.74 10.99
N SER A 129 3.98 -1.64 12.23
CA SER A 129 3.52 -0.61 13.16
C SER A 129 3.81 0.81 12.67
N ALA A 130 4.86 1.02 11.84
CA ALA A 130 5.17 2.32 11.24
C ALA A 130 4.13 2.75 10.18
N GLN A 131 3.30 1.85 9.68
CA GLN A 131 2.23 2.12 8.72
C GLN A 131 0.83 2.21 9.34
N SER A 132 0.73 2.39 10.66
CA SER A 132 -0.56 2.61 11.32
C SER A 132 -1.09 4.01 11.00
N ILE A 133 -2.04 4.11 10.08
CA ILE A 133 -2.67 5.38 9.66
C ILE A 133 -4.16 5.47 10.03
N MET A 134 -4.70 4.43 10.67
CA MET A 134 -6.11 4.36 11.05
C MET A 134 -6.36 4.89 12.49
N ASN A 135 -5.48 5.78 12.98
CA ASN A 135 -5.54 6.33 14.35
C ASN A 135 -6.78 7.19 14.65
N PHE A 136 -7.58 7.51 13.61
CA PHE A 136 -8.88 8.17 13.74
C PHE A 136 -10.01 7.21 14.15
N LYS A 137 -9.76 5.90 14.17
CA LYS A 137 -10.74 4.88 14.60
C LYS A 137 -10.97 4.93 16.11
N ASP A 138 -12.16 4.54 16.50
CA ASP A 138 -12.53 4.25 17.87
C ASP A 138 -13.26 2.87 17.89
N PRO A 139 -12.74 1.87 18.59
CA PRO A 139 -11.47 1.85 19.31
C PRO A 139 -10.23 1.96 18.42
N LYS A 140 -9.13 2.49 18.99
CA LYS A 140 -7.87 2.68 18.25
C LYS A 140 -7.24 1.34 17.84
N PRO A 141 -6.55 1.30 16.69
CA PRO A 141 -5.75 0.16 16.29
C PRO A 141 -4.63 -0.12 17.31
N GLN A 142 -4.25 -1.40 17.42
CA GLN A 142 -3.10 -1.78 18.26
C GLN A 142 -1.84 -2.02 17.41
N SER A 143 -0.68 -1.95 18.05
CA SER A 143 0.59 -2.24 17.38
C SER A 143 0.73 -3.74 17.08
N VAL A 144 1.63 -4.08 16.16
CA VAL A 144 1.96 -5.47 15.82
C VAL A 144 2.60 -6.17 17.03
N GLU A 145 3.40 -5.44 17.79
CA GLU A 145 4.03 -5.91 19.03
C GLU A 145 2.97 -6.27 20.08
N SER A 146 1.95 -5.42 20.25
CA SER A 146 0.81 -5.70 21.14
C SER A 146 0.05 -6.95 20.71
N THR A 147 -0.13 -7.15 19.40
CA THR A 147 -0.73 -8.38 18.86
C THR A 147 0.13 -9.61 19.20
N ALA A 148 1.45 -9.52 19.06
CA ALA A 148 2.35 -10.61 19.41
C ALA A 148 2.31 -10.95 20.90
N MET A 149 2.28 -9.95 21.77
CA MET A 149 2.12 -10.12 23.21
C MET A 149 0.79 -10.80 23.57
N ALA A 150 -0.32 -10.38 22.96
CA ALA A 150 -1.65 -10.93 23.21
C ALA A 150 -1.75 -12.41 22.86
N ILE A 151 -1.01 -12.89 21.84
CA ILE A 151 -1.00 -14.31 21.47
C ILE A 151 0.18 -15.10 22.07
N GLY A 152 1.04 -14.44 22.85
CA GLY A 152 2.14 -15.09 23.57
C GLY A 152 3.27 -15.58 22.67
N VAL A 153 3.58 -14.85 21.58
CA VAL A 153 4.68 -15.20 20.64
C VAL A 153 5.66 -14.04 20.50
N VAL A 154 6.91 -14.40 20.18
CA VAL A 154 7.91 -13.42 19.73
C VAL A 154 7.67 -13.14 18.26
N PRO A 155 7.54 -11.87 17.83
CA PRO A 155 7.33 -11.56 16.42
C PRO A 155 8.60 -11.83 15.60
N GLU A 156 8.40 -12.38 14.40
CA GLU A 156 9.45 -12.57 13.41
C GLU A 156 9.67 -11.28 12.62
N GLN A 157 10.91 -10.84 12.52
CA GLN A 157 11.24 -9.54 11.90
C GLN A 157 11.82 -9.74 10.49
N LEU A 158 11.07 -9.31 9.46
CA LEU A 158 11.61 -9.20 8.10
C LEU A 158 12.49 -7.96 7.98
N TYR A 159 13.74 -8.16 7.62
CA TYR A 159 14.73 -7.08 7.62
C TYR A 159 14.74 -6.31 6.28
N PHE A 160 14.78 -7.02 5.15
CA PHE A 160 14.98 -6.39 3.86
C PHE A 160 13.72 -5.83 3.23
N ASN A 161 13.91 -4.74 2.45
CA ASN A 161 12.88 -4.13 1.62
C ASN A 161 13.21 -4.39 0.14
N TYR A 162 12.28 -5.08 -0.52
CA TYR A 162 12.42 -5.46 -1.94
C TYR A 162 11.61 -4.57 -2.89
N ARG A 163 10.75 -3.74 -2.35
CA ARG A 163 9.89 -2.83 -3.13
C ARG A 163 10.58 -1.51 -3.43
N LEU A 164 10.99 -0.81 -2.39
CA LEU A 164 11.51 0.54 -2.51
C LEU A 164 12.91 0.55 -3.14
N THR A 165 13.19 1.59 -3.92
CA THR A 165 14.55 1.95 -4.24
C THR A 165 15.16 2.77 -3.11
N LYS A 166 16.48 2.74 -2.96
CA LYS A 166 17.21 3.54 -1.95
C LYS A 166 16.89 5.02 -2.06
N SER A 167 16.70 5.52 -3.29
CA SER A 167 16.37 6.93 -3.55
C SER A 167 14.98 7.31 -3.01
N ILE A 168 13.97 6.47 -3.20
CA ILE A 168 12.63 6.69 -2.65
C ILE A 168 12.65 6.51 -1.13
N ALA A 169 13.36 5.51 -0.62
CA ALA A 169 13.51 5.27 0.81
C ALA A 169 14.15 6.46 1.53
N ALA A 170 15.16 7.09 0.94
CA ALA A 170 15.83 8.28 1.49
C ALA A 170 14.84 9.45 1.72
N LEU A 171 13.91 9.66 0.80
CA LEU A 171 12.86 10.67 1.00
C LEU A 171 11.82 10.21 2.03
N ALA A 172 11.40 8.95 1.94
CA ALA A 172 10.38 8.39 2.83
C ALA A 172 10.84 8.39 4.31
N GLU A 173 12.13 8.12 4.59
CA GLU A 173 12.70 8.26 5.94
C GLU A 173 12.52 9.68 6.49
N LYS A 174 12.91 10.70 5.70
CA LYS A 174 12.82 12.09 6.13
C LYS A 174 11.38 12.54 6.35
N VAL A 175 10.49 12.22 5.42
CA VAL A 175 9.07 12.59 5.52
C VAL A 175 8.37 11.80 6.62
N GLY A 176 8.61 10.51 6.72
CA GLY A 176 7.97 9.63 7.70
C GLY A 176 8.54 9.72 9.11
N ASP A 177 9.75 10.29 9.28
CA ASP A 177 10.50 10.27 10.53
C ASP A 177 10.75 8.84 11.01
N VAL A 178 11.19 8.02 10.10
CA VAL A 178 11.53 6.61 10.33
C VAL A 178 13.01 6.40 10.06
N GLU A 179 13.60 5.42 10.73
CA GLU A 179 15.03 5.12 10.62
C GLU A 179 15.27 3.82 9.84
N ASP A 180 16.47 3.67 9.32
CA ASP A 180 16.99 2.44 8.73
C ASP A 180 16.25 1.91 7.49
N LEU A 181 15.41 2.72 6.83
CA LEU A 181 14.69 2.26 5.64
C LEU A 181 15.63 2.11 4.43
N ILE A 182 16.58 3.05 4.26
CA ILE A 182 17.55 3.04 3.15
C ILE A 182 18.42 1.79 3.21
N ILE A 183 18.99 1.48 4.39
CA ILE A 183 19.91 0.36 4.56
C ILE A 183 19.24 -0.99 4.34
N LYS A 184 17.93 -1.06 4.55
CA LYS A 184 17.11 -2.25 4.31
C LYS A 184 16.78 -2.45 2.82
N CYS A 185 16.89 -1.40 1.98
CA CYS A 185 16.56 -1.48 0.56
C CYS A 185 17.65 -2.17 -0.25
N LYS A 186 17.23 -3.13 -1.08
CA LYS A 186 18.13 -3.88 -1.97
C LYS A 186 18.33 -3.22 -3.35
N ARG A 187 17.45 -2.29 -3.73
CA ARG A 187 17.36 -1.76 -5.09
C ARG A 187 17.86 -0.32 -5.14
N ASP A 188 18.65 0.00 -6.14
CA ASP A 188 18.90 1.37 -6.57
C ASP A 188 17.82 1.82 -7.54
N GLY A 189 17.62 3.13 -7.71
CA GLY A 189 16.62 3.65 -8.62
C GLY A 189 16.65 5.16 -8.78
N GLU A 190 15.76 5.66 -9.63
CA GLU A 190 15.62 7.08 -9.94
C GLU A 190 15.27 7.88 -8.67
N LYS A 191 15.87 9.07 -8.54
CA LYS A 191 15.49 10.00 -7.47
C LYS A 191 14.08 10.50 -7.67
N PRO A 192 13.34 10.83 -6.58
CA PRO A 192 12.00 11.41 -6.68
C PRO A 192 11.97 12.65 -7.57
N ASN A 193 10.98 12.73 -8.43
CA ASN A 193 10.77 13.80 -9.39
C ASN A 193 9.84 14.87 -8.82
N LEU A 194 10.19 16.13 -8.99
CA LEU A 194 9.38 17.28 -8.61
C LEU A 194 8.57 17.81 -9.79
N ILE A 195 7.27 17.98 -9.60
CA ILE A 195 6.36 18.63 -10.56
C ILE A 195 5.94 19.98 -9.96
N GLN A 196 6.72 21.01 -10.20
CA GLN A 196 6.36 22.38 -9.81
C GLN A 196 5.47 23.02 -10.88
N ALA A 197 4.37 23.64 -10.47
CA ALA A 197 3.45 24.32 -11.36
C ALA A 197 2.87 25.57 -10.68
N ASP A 198 2.32 26.51 -11.49
CA ASP A 198 1.78 27.76 -10.99
C ASP A 198 0.44 27.58 -10.23
N ASN A 199 -0.28 26.54 -10.58
CA ASN A 199 -1.53 26.18 -9.93
C ASN A 199 -1.79 24.66 -10.02
N TYR A 200 -2.82 24.20 -9.28
CA TYR A 200 -3.14 22.80 -9.17
C TYR A 200 -3.52 22.14 -10.51
N ASN A 201 -4.27 22.82 -11.36
CA ASN A 201 -4.64 22.29 -12.67
C ASN A 201 -3.42 22.10 -13.57
N ALA A 202 -2.47 23.04 -13.53
CA ALA A 202 -1.19 22.89 -14.25
C ALA A 202 -0.36 21.72 -13.73
N GLN A 203 -0.46 21.37 -12.42
CA GLN A 203 0.15 20.11 -11.93
C GLN A 203 -0.51 18.89 -12.59
N LEU A 204 -1.85 18.87 -12.66
CA LEU A 204 -2.58 17.76 -13.27
C LEU A 204 -2.31 17.65 -14.77
N ASP A 205 -2.12 18.77 -15.49
CA ASP A 205 -1.70 18.76 -16.88
C ASP A 205 -0.34 18.06 -17.04
N ARG A 206 0.65 18.43 -16.22
CA ARG A 206 1.97 17.80 -16.25
C ARG A 206 1.93 16.31 -15.85
N ILE A 207 1.06 15.93 -14.93
CA ILE A 207 0.82 14.52 -14.60
C ILE A 207 0.26 13.78 -15.83
N ALA A 208 -0.74 14.35 -16.50
CA ALA A 208 -1.34 13.78 -17.70
C ALA A 208 -0.31 13.61 -18.82
N GLU A 209 0.51 14.63 -19.08
CA GLU A 209 1.60 14.61 -20.05
C GLU A 209 2.65 13.55 -19.70
N THR A 210 3.06 13.47 -18.44
CA THR A 210 4.04 12.49 -17.98
C THR A 210 3.55 11.06 -18.19
N ILE A 211 2.28 10.77 -17.87
CA ILE A 211 1.68 9.45 -18.08
C ILE A 211 1.71 9.08 -19.56
N LYS A 212 1.31 10.00 -20.45
CA LYS A 212 1.29 9.77 -21.90
C LYS A 212 2.69 9.63 -22.50
N ASN A 213 3.56 10.59 -22.23
CA ASN A 213 4.89 10.67 -22.86
C ASN A 213 5.80 9.53 -22.43
N ARG A 214 5.68 9.06 -21.20
CA ARG A 214 6.45 7.92 -20.67
C ARG A 214 5.73 6.57 -20.86
N SER A 215 4.52 6.55 -21.43
CA SER A 215 3.71 5.34 -21.62
C SER A 215 3.58 4.50 -20.34
N LEU A 216 3.27 5.17 -19.22
CA LEU A 216 3.23 4.53 -17.91
C LEU A 216 2.03 3.57 -17.81
N THR A 217 2.25 2.37 -17.27
CA THR A 217 1.25 1.28 -17.25
C THR A 217 0.83 0.82 -15.86
N SER A 218 1.60 1.16 -14.83
CA SER A 218 1.29 0.79 -13.43
C SER A 218 1.34 2.06 -12.57
N VAL A 219 0.29 2.89 -12.69
CA VAL A 219 0.24 4.24 -12.12
C VAL A 219 -0.76 4.31 -10.97
N GLY A 220 -0.29 4.80 -9.82
CA GLY A 220 -1.12 5.24 -8.69
C GLY A 220 -1.11 6.77 -8.54
N ILE A 221 -2.28 7.40 -8.53
CA ILE A 221 -2.43 8.82 -8.20
C ILE A 221 -3.11 8.88 -6.83
N LEU A 222 -2.36 9.28 -5.81
CA LEU A 222 -2.75 9.11 -4.43
C LEU A 222 -3.17 10.43 -3.79
N MET A 223 -4.42 10.48 -3.32
CA MET A 223 -5.11 11.69 -2.90
C MET A 223 -5.40 11.71 -1.39
N PRO A 224 -5.46 12.89 -0.74
CA PRO A 224 -5.87 13.00 0.65
C PRO A 224 -7.39 12.90 0.85
N LEU A 225 -8.20 13.25 -0.15
CA LEU A 225 -9.65 13.38 -0.04
C LEU A 225 -10.37 12.51 -1.08
N ASN A 226 -11.59 12.08 -0.73
CA ASN A 226 -12.46 11.37 -1.66
C ASN A 226 -13.23 12.33 -2.58
N MET A 227 -13.92 13.34 -2.00
CA MET A 227 -14.99 14.09 -2.63
C MET A 227 -14.56 15.51 -2.98
N LYS A 228 -14.98 15.98 -4.14
CA LYS A 228 -14.76 17.33 -4.66
C LYS A 228 -15.30 18.43 -3.74
N CYS A 229 -16.43 18.21 -3.07
CA CYS A 229 -17.00 19.18 -2.13
C CYS A 229 -16.09 19.43 -0.90
N LYS A 230 -15.12 18.54 -0.63
CA LYS A 230 -14.11 18.70 0.42
C LYS A 230 -12.81 19.35 -0.07
N GLY A 231 -12.68 19.61 -1.37
CA GLY A 231 -11.52 20.28 -1.96
C GLY A 231 -11.05 19.68 -3.28
N LEU A 232 -10.19 20.41 -3.97
CA LEU A 232 -9.64 20.01 -5.27
C LEU A 232 -8.69 18.80 -5.17
N LEU A 233 -8.05 18.61 -4.01
CA LEU A 233 -7.19 17.45 -3.75
C LEU A 233 -8.01 16.19 -3.46
N SER A 234 -8.93 15.85 -4.35
CA SER A 234 -9.86 14.74 -4.19
C SER A 234 -9.82 13.77 -5.37
N VAL A 235 -10.12 12.51 -5.10
CA VAL A 235 -10.23 11.44 -6.12
C VAL A 235 -11.23 11.86 -7.20
N GLU A 236 -12.39 12.37 -6.79
CA GLU A 236 -13.46 12.81 -7.70
C GLU A 236 -12.96 13.89 -8.66
N TYR A 237 -12.33 14.96 -8.13
CA TYR A 237 -11.85 16.06 -8.97
C TYR A 237 -10.77 15.61 -9.97
N VAL A 238 -9.78 14.88 -9.48
CA VAL A 238 -8.65 14.42 -10.33
C VAL A 238 -9.14 13.45 -11.42
N LYS A 239 -10.08 12.57 -11.10
CA LYS A 239 -10.72 11.67 -12.06
C LYS A 239 -11.40 12.45 -13.19
N ASP A 240 -12.24 13.44 -12.84
CA ASP A 240 -12.97 14.24 -13.84
C ASP A 240 -12.00 15.07 -14.69
N TYR A 241 -10.96 15.63 -14.08
CA TYR A 241 -9.96 16.43 -14.77
C TYR A 241 -9.15 15.59 -15.78
N LEU A 242 -8.62 14.43 -15.37
CA LEU A 242 -7.85 13.56 -16.25
C LEU A 242 -8.69 12.99 -17.40
N LEU A 243 -9.97 12.68 -17.13
CA LEU A 243 -10.91 12.27 -18.17
C LEU A 243 -11.09 13.38 -19.23
N SER A 244 -11.19 14.66 -18.81
CA SER A 244 -11.26 15.81 -19.73
C SER A 244 -10.00 15.97 -20.59
N LYS A 245 -8.86 15.43 -20.14
CA LYS A 245 -7.59 15.37 -20.90
C LYS A 245 -7.44 14.10 -21.73
N GLY A 246 -8.48 13.27 -21.84
CA GLY A 246 -8.49 12.04 -22.61
C GLY A 246 -7.71 10.90 -21.95
N ILE A 247 -7.57 10.89 -20.62
CA ILE A 247 -7.00 9.79 -19.85
C ILE A 247 -8.13 9.08 -19.12
N THR A 248 -8.43 7.86 -19.53
CA THR A 248 -9.34 6.97 -18.81
C THR A 248 -8.65 6.49 -17.55
N CYS A 249 -9.29 6.71 -16.39
CA CYS A 249 -8.79 6.32 -15.08
C CYS A 249 -9.74 5.36 -14.40
N GLU A 250 -9.17 4.54 -13.55
CA GLU A 250 -9.91 3.72 -12.60
C GLU A 250 -9.81 4.33 -11.21
N TYR A 251 -10.82 4.14 -10.38
CA TYR A 251 -10.88 4.86 -9.12
C TYR A 251 -11.64 4.11 -8.03
N ASN A 252 -11.30 4.46 -6.80
CA ASN A 252 -12.06 4.11 -5.62
C ASN A 252 -12.30 5.36 -4.78
N TYR A 253 -13.55 5.80 -4.68
CA TYR A 253 -13.93 6.88 -3.76
C TYR A 253 -15.23 6.56 -3.04
N THR A 254 -15.39 7.16 -1.86
CA THR A 254 -16.60 7.07 -1.06
C THR A 254 -17.24 8.45 -1.01
N ASP A 255 -18.48 8.57 -1.44
CA ASP A 255 -19.33 9.73 -1.19
C ASP A 255 -20.10 9.57 0.13
N SER A 256 -21.08 10.46 0.37
CA SER A 256 -21.88 10.44 1.59
C SER A 256 -22.79 9.23 1.74
N GLN A 257 -23.03 8.48 0.70
CA GLN A 257 -24.03 7.41 0.65
C GLN A 257 -23.44 6.06 0.22
N GLU A 258 -22.48 6.05 -0.72
CA GLU A 258 -21.98 4.80 -1.31
C GLU A 258 -20.48 4.85 -1.63
N THR A 259 -19.84 3.69 -1.54
CA THR A 259 -18.47 3.51 -2.03
C THR A 259 -18.52 3.06 -3.49
N THR A 260 -18.07 3.93 -4.39
CA THR A 260 -17.90 3.58 -5.80
C THR A 260 -16.49 3.06 -6.05
N MET A 261 -16.37 1.79 -6.39
CA MET A 261 -15.11 1.15 -6.74
C MET A 261 -15.15 0.68 -8.19
N LYS A 262 -14.41 1.36 -9.05
CA LYS A 262 -14.16 0.98 -10.45
C LYS A 262 -12.66 0.75 -10.62
N LEU A 263 -12.16 -0.33 -10.06
CA LEU A 263 -10.77 -0.75 -10.12
C LEU A 263 -10.67 -2.09 -10.84
N ASP A 264 -9.78 -2.16 -11.82
CA ASP A 264 -9.32 -3.38 -12.46
C ASP A 264 -7.78 -3.41 -12.39
N PHE A 265 -7.24 -4.28 -11.56
CA PHE A 265 -5.79 -4.41 -11.39
C PHE A 265 -5.12 -5.16 -12.56
N HIS A 266 -5.89 -5.63 -13.55
CA HIS A 266 -5.37 -6.19 -14.81
C HIS A 266 -5.23 -5.15 -15.92
N SER A 267 -5.77 -3.96 -15.72
CA SER A 267 -5.72 -2.85 -16.68
C SER A 267 -4.48 -1.98 -16.46
N SER A 268 -3.96 -1.38 -17.55
CA SER A 268 -2.89 -0.37 -17.50
C SER A 268 -3.38 1.05 -17.21
N ASN A 269 -4.69 1.27 -17.05
CA ASN A 269 -5.22 2.59 -16.73
C ASN A 269 -4.72 3.08 -15.37
N PRO A 270 -4.42 4.38 -15.20
CA PRO A 270 -4.08 4.97 -13.91
C PRO A 270 -5.16 4.72 -12.85
N LYS A 271 -4.73 4.37 -11.64
CA LYS A 271 -5.62 4.15 -10.48
C LYS A 271 -5.58 5.37 -9.56
N ILE A 272 -6.73 5.99 -9.34
CA ILE A 272 -6.90 7.15 -8.46
C ILE A 272 -7.62 6.71 -7.20
N MET A 273 -7.01 6.95 -6.05
CA MET A 273 -7.61 6.59 -4.76
C MET A 273 -7.02 7.42 -3.63
N THR A 274 -7.62 7.32 -2.45
CA THR A 274 -7.03 7.95 -1.27
C THR A 274 -5.83 7.17 -0.75
N TRP A 275 -4.95 7.83 0.00
CA TRP A 275 -3.80 7.22 0.67
C TRP A 275 -4.20 6.01 1.52
N TRP A 276 -5.34 6.12 2.22
CA TRP A 276 -5.88 5.03 3.04
C TRP A 276 -6.32 3.82 2.20
N CYS A 277 -6.94 4.07 1.05
CA CYS A 277 -7.34 2.99 0.13
C CYS A 277 -6.15 2.35 -0.60
N ALA A 278 -5.05 3.08 -0.77
CA ALA A 278 -3.83 2.58 -1.40
C ALA A 278 -2.97 1.70 -0.47
N LYS A 279 -3.30 1.67 0.83
CA LYS A 279 -2.54 0.85 1.78
C LYS A 279 -2.55 -0.63 1.38
N GLY A 280 -1.39 -1.28 1.49
CA GLY A 280 -1.18 -2.65 1.03
C GLY A 280 -0.94 -2.80 -0.48
N LEU A 281 -1.34 -1.82 -1.31
CA LEU A 281 -1.11 -1.85 -2.76
C LEU A 281 0.32 -1.47 -3.14
N GLN A 282 0.64 -1.65 -4.43
CA GLN A 282 1.91 -1.28 -5.04
C GLN A 282 1.69 -0.78 -6.46
N PHE A 283 2.47 0.23 -6.86
CA PHE A 283 2.51 0.78 -8.22
C PHE A 283 3.96 1.03 -8.63
N LYS A 284 4.29 0.85 -9.90
CA LYS A 284 5.60 1.25 -10.41
C LYS A 284 5.80 2.76 -10.30
N ASP A 285 4.78 3.51 -10.70
CA ASP A 285 4.78 4.97 -10.74
C ASP A 285 3.73 5.53 -9.78
N VAL A 286 4.14 6.40 -8.87
CA VAL A 286 3.22 7.04 -7.93
C VAL A 286 3.29 8.54 -8.08
N PHE A 287 2.14 9.18 -8.23
CA PHE A 287 1.96 10.62 -8.21
C PHE A 287 1.27 11.05 -6.91
N ILE A 288 1.85 12.03 -6.22
CA ILE A 288 1.27 12.67 -5.04
C ILE A 288 1.16 14.17 -5.36
N PRO A 289 0.02 14.64 -5.86
CA PRO A 289 -0.18 16.07 -6.13
C PRO A 289 -0.47 16.86 -4.85
N GLY A 290 -0.19 18.16 -4.85
CA GLY A 290 -0.48 19.08 -3.76
C GLY A 290 0.44 18.95 -2.55
N CYS A 291 1.70 18.55 -2.73
CA CYS A 291 2.69 18.37 -1.65
C CYS A 291 3.07 19.67 -0.91
N ASP A 292 2.56 20.82 -1.33
CA ASP A 292 2.65 22.12 -0.63
C ASP A 292 1.57 22.29 0.46
N GLN A 293 0.51 21.46 0.49
CA GLN A 293 -0.67 21.66 1.31
C GLN A 293 -0.74 20.77 2.56
N PHE A 294 0.23 19.87 2.76
CA PHE A 294 0.21 18.86 3.84
C PHE A 294 1.10 19.27 5.00
N ASN A 295 0.62 20.17 5.87
CA ASN A 295 1.40 20.69 7.01
C ASN A 295 0.96 20.12 8.38
N ASP A 296 -0.13 19.37 8.44
CA ASP A 296 -0.63 18.76 9.66
C ASP A 296 0.10 17.46 9.99
N ASN A 297 0.49 17.27 11.26
CA ASN A 297 1.26 16.10 11.66
C ASN A 297 0.55 14.76 11.41
N ASP A 298 -0.78 14.74 11.50
CA ASP A 298 -1.59 13.55 11.17
C ASP A 298 -1.54 13.17 9.68
N LYS A 299 -1.11 14.08 8.79
CA LYS A 299 -0.87 13.79 7.38
C LYS A 299 0.52 13.19 7.12
N ARG A 300 1.46 13.34 8.04
CA ARG A 300 2.85 12.88 7.88
C ARG A 300 2.96 11.39 7.63
N THR A 301 2.35 10.58 8.49
CA THR A 301 2.34 9.11 8.34
C THR A 301 1.61 8.68 7.08
N ALA A 302 0.52 9.37 6.71
CA ALA A 302 -0.22 9.07 5.49
C ALA A 302 0.61 9.38 4.22
N LEU A 303 1.40 10.45 4.22
CA LEU A 303 2.38 10.74 3.16
C LEU A 303 3.45 9.65 3.05
N TYR A 304 4.01 9.22 4.18
CA TYR A 304 4.95 8.09 4.23
C TYR A 304 4.34 6.84 3.59
N VAL A 305 3.11 6.50 3.98
CA VAL A 305 2.39 5.35 3.40
C VAL A 305 2.20 5.53 1.90
N ALA A 306 1.79 6.71 1.43
CA ALA A 306 1.61 6.99 0.01
C ALA A 306 2.91 6.82 -0.79
N MET A 307 4.04 7.38 -0.31
CA MET A 307 5.34 7.25 -0.96
C MET A 307 5.82 5.79 -1.00
N THR A 308 5.59 5.03 0.08
CA THR A 308 5.98 3.61 0.14
C THR A 308 5.13 2.68 -0.73
N ARG A 309 4.13 3.19 -1.44
CA ARG A 309 3.39 2.45 -2.48
C ARG A 309 4.17 2.40 -3.80
N CYS A 310 5.18 3.25 -3.97
CA CYS A 310 6.00 3.37 -5.17
C CYS A 310 7.11 2.32 -5.22
N SER A 311 7.29 1.67 -6.37
CA SER A 311 8.40 0.73 -6.55
C SER A 311 9.48 1.21 -7.53
N GLU A 312 9.19 2.19 -8.40
CA GLU A 312 10.16 2.67 -9.41
C GLU A 312 10.30 4.19 -9.43
N ARG A 313 9.23 4.96 -9.73
CA ARG A 313 9.31 6.41 -9.94
C ARG A 313 8.27 7.16 -9.12
N LEU A 314 8.74 8.02 -8.25
CA LEU A 314 7.91 8.87 -7.40
C LEU A 314 7.86 10.29 -7.95
N TYR A 315 6.66 10.84 -8.10
CA TYR A 315 6.40 12.19 -8.58
C TYR A 315 5.63 12.98 -7.53
N LEU A 316 6.16 14.15 -7.16
CA LEU A 316 5.61 15.03 -6.14
C LEU A 316 5.18 16.36 -6.78
N GLY A 317 3.86 16.59 -6.84
CA GLY A 317 3.29 17.81 -7.37
C GLY A 317 3.15 18.89 -6.30
N PHE A 318 3.52 20.15 -6.58
CA PHE A 318 3.36 21.26 -5.66
C PHE A 318 3.26 22.60 -6.37
N CYS A 319 2.70 23.60 -5.68
CA CYS A 319 2.72 25.03 -6.05
C CYS A 319 3.56 25.78 -5.00
N GLY A 320 4.39 26.71 -5.43
CA GLY A 320 5.21 27.51 -4.49
C GLY A 320 6.29 26.71 -3.76
N GLN A 321 6.06 26.38 -2.50
CA GLN A 321 7.01 25.67 -1.65
C GLN A 321 6.42 24.33 -1.18
N LEU A 322 7.26 23.29 -1.14
CA LEU A 322 6.90 22.03 -0.52
C LEU A 322 6.55 22.22 0.96
N SER A 323 5.66 21.39 1.48
CA SER A 323 5.31 21.42 2.90
C SER A 323 6.53 21.12 3.79
N ARG A 324 6.42 21.50 5.06
CA ARG A 324 7.51 21.39 6.05
C ARG A 324 8.08 19.98 6.25
N PHE A 325 7.37 18.96 5.85
CA PHE A 325 7.83 17.57 5.97
C PHE A 325 8.83 17.17 4.90
N PHE A 326 8.83 17.88 3.78
CA PHE A 326 9.73 17.61 2.68
C PHE A 326 11.04 18.38 2.80
N PRO A 327 12.19 17.80 2.42
CA PRO A 327 13.41 18.58 2.21
C PRO A 327 13.19 19.70 1.19
N SER A 328 13.99 20.77 1.29
CA SER A 328 13.98 21.86 0.30
C SER A 328 14.08 21.31 -1.13
N LYS A 329 13.38 21.94 -2.08
CA LYS A 329 13.41 21.56 -3.51
C LYS A 329 14.81 21.55 -4.12
N SER A 330 15.77 22.30 -3.56
CA SER A 330 17.18 22.29 -3.96
C SER A 330 17.98 21.11 -3.39
N SER A 331 17.38 20.27 -2.56
CA SER A 331 18.07 19.12 -1.97
C SER A 331 18.47 18.09 -3.03
N SER A 332 19.67 17.52 -2.86
CA SER A 332 20.19 16.46 -3.73
C SER A 332 19.39 15.15 -3.68
N ILE A 333 18.37 15.04 -2.79
CA ILE A 333 17.48 13.91 -2.69
C ILE A 333 16.53 13.79 -3.89
N TYR A 334 16.25 14.91 -4.55
CA TYR A 334 15.40 14.96 -5.73
C TYR A 334 16.21 14.86 -7.02
N ASN A 335 15.52 14.53 -8.09
CA ASN A 335 16.06 14.64 -9.43
C ASN A 335 16.14 16.14 -9.81
N ASN A 336 17.37 16.70 -9.78
CA ASN A 336 17.64 18.12 -10.07
C ASN A 336 17.77 18.43 -11.58
N SER A 337 17.55 17.46 -12.46
CA SER A 337 17.41 17.76 -13.89
C SER A 337 16.14 18.58 -14.04
N GLY A 338 16.34 19.89 -13.89
CA GLY A 338 15.31 20.90 -13.84
C GLY A 338 14.28 20.71 -14.93
N THR A 339 13.00 20.86 -14.55
CA THR A 339 11.85 20.79 -15.45
C THR A 339 11.94 19.57 -16.36
N LEU A 340 11.02 18.65 -16.28
CA LEU A 340 10.83 17.67 -17.35
C LEU A 340 10.83 18.44 -18.67
N ASN A 341 12.02 18.68 -19.24
CA ASN A 341 12.16 19.26 -20.54
C ASN A 341 11.52 18.25 -21.48
N MET A 342 10.52 18.74 -22.19
CA MET A 342 9.89 18.04 -23.28
C MET A 342 10.97 17.39 -24.16
N ILE A 343 10.99 16.09 -24.25
CA ILE A 343 11.47 15.34 -25.37
C ILE A 343 10.28 14.56 -25.93
#